data_5ff2d0a6523c12230e5ba68e3e6a58f7
#
_entry.id   5ff2d0a6523c12230e5ba68e3e6a58f7
#
_cell.length_a   1.000
_cell.length_b   1.000
_cell.length_c   1.000
_cell.angle_alpha   90.00
_cell.angle_beta   90.00
_cell.angle_gamma   90.00
#
_symmetry.space_group_name_H-M   'P 1'
#
loop_
_entity.id
_entity.type
_entity.pdbx_description
1 polymer ?
#
loop_
_entity_poly.entity_id
_entity_poly.type
_entity_poly.pdbx_seq_one_letter_code
_entity_poly.pdbx_strand_id
1 'polypeptide(L)'
;MTNSQQSEIQFLTSVESADVDAALLSSSEKFLTRLTISSLRLLKVIAKDYKISVEELTHQQILQWFEKDSKIRKEQGKDAAILKW
;
A
#
# COMPACT_ATOMS: atom_id res chain seq x y z
N MET A 1 20.92 -2.66 -5.33
CA MET A 1 20.29 -2.09 -4.16
C MET A 1 18.96 -2.69 -3.91
N THR A 2 18.81 -3.11 -2.72
CA THR A 2 17.59 -3.78 -2.32
C THR A 2 16.47 -2.84 -1.97
N ASN A 3 16.79 -1.57 -1.76
CA ASN A 3 15.80 -0.63 -1.25
C ASN A 3 14.74 -0.24 -2.25
N SER A 4 15.03 -0.36 -3.53
CA SER A 4 14.05 0.02 -4.54
C SER A 4 12.81 -0.84 -4.49
N GLN A 5 12.96 -2.14 -4.19
CA GLN A 5 11.81 -3.01 -4.07
C GLN A 5 10.91 -2.63 -2.91
N GLN A 6 11.51 -2.29 -1.79
CA GLN A 6 10.74 -1.89 -0.63
C GLN A 6 9.98 -0.61 -0.89
N SER A 7 10.59 0.34 -1.57
CA SER A 7 9.90 1.58 -1.86
C SER A 7 8.76 1.39 -2.86
N GLU A 8 8.81 0.36 -3.69
CA GLU A 8 7.75 0.08 -4.66
C GLU A 8 6.49 -0.47 -4.01
N ILE A 9 6.61 -1.14 -2.86
CA ILE A 9 5.47 -1.76 -2.20
C ILE A 9 5.06 -1.05 -0.92
N GLN A 10 5.84 -0.09 -0.48
CA GLN A 10 5.55 0.68 0.72
C GLN A 10 5.05 2.05 0.34
N PHE A 11 4.00 2.48 1.01
CA PHE A 11 3.38 3.78 0.74
C PHE A 11 3.74 4.81 1.81
N LEU A 12 4.93 4.67 2.41
CA LEU A 12 5.47 5.66 3.32
C LEU A 12 6.57 6.45 2.64
N THR A 13 6.61 7.75 2.91
CA THR A 13 7.73 8.58 2.50
C THR A 13 8.93 8.32 3.43
N SER A 14 10.10 8.76 3.01
CA SER A 14 11.29 8.65 3.85
C SER A 14 11.13 9.37 5.18
N VAL A 15 10.46 10.53 5.15
CA VAL A 15 10.22 11.33 6.36
C VAL A 15 9.29 10.58 7.30
N GLU A 16 8.21 10.00 6.76
CA GLU A 16 7.26 9.26 7.58
C GLU A 16 7.92 8.04 8.21
N SER A 17 8.73 7.34 7.45
CA SER A 17 9.43 6.16 7.98
C SER A 17 10.40 6.55 9.09
N ALA A 18 11.12 7.66 8.91
CA ALA A 18 12.03 8.17 9.93
C ALA A 18 11.28 8.61 11.19
N ASP A 19 10.12 9.22 11.02
CA ASP A 19 9.29 9.65 12.15
C ASP A 19 8.82 8.45 12.96
N VAL A 20 8.40 7.38 12.29
CA VAL A 20 8.00 6.15 12.99
C VAL A 20 9.19 5.55 13.74
N ASP A 21 10.36 5.52 13.10
CA ASP A 21 11.57 4.99 13.74
C ASP A 21 11.95 5.77 14.99
N ALA A 22 11.75 7.09 14.98
CA ALA A 22 12.09 7.96 16.10
C ALA A 22 11.03 7.95 17.20
N ALA A 23 9.85 7.42 16.93
CA ALA A 23 8.76 7.43 17.90
C ALA A 23 9.09 6.51 19.09
N LEU A 24 8.55 6.88 20.24
CA LEU A 24 8.77 6.11 21.48
C LEU A 24 7.76 4.95 21.52
N LEU A 25 7.97 3.99 20.63
CA LEU A 25 7.07 2.84 20.47
C LEU A 25 7.90 1.55 20.46
N SER A 26 7.26 0.46 20.82
CA SER A 26 7.86 -0.86 20.70
C SER A 26 7.98 -1.24 19.23
N SER A 27 8.76 -2.28 18.93
CA SER A 27 8.91 -2.78 17.56
C SER A 27 7.58 -3.19 16.95
N SER A 28 6.74 -3.86 17.73
CA SER A 28 5.41 -4.29 17.26
C SER A 28 4.53 -3.09 16.94
N GLU A 29 4.57 -2.08 17.79
CA GLU A 29 3.77 -0.88 17.57
C GLU A 29 4.25 -0.10 16.36
N LYS A 30 5.57 -0.04 16.15
CA LYS A 30 6.11 0.60 14.94
C LYS A 30 5.67 -0.13 13.68
N PHE A 31 5.67 -1.45 13.70
CA PHE A 31 5.19 -2.24 12.57
C PHE A 31 3.74 -1.93 12.25
N LEU A 32 2.89 -1.93 13.28
CA LEU A 32 1.46 -1.62 13.08
C LEU A 32 1.24 -0.20 12.59
N THR A 33 2.03 0.74 13.09
CA THR A 33 1.94 2.14 12.65
C THR A 33 2.29 2.26 11.17
N ARG A 34 3.39 1.64 10.75
CA ARG A 34 3.76 1.64 9.33
C ARG A 34 2.67 1.02 8.47
N LEU A 35 2.14 -0.10 8.91
CA LEU A 35 1.10 -0.80 8.18
C LEU A 35 -0.15 0.08 8.05
N THR A 36 -0.52 0.77 9.10
CA THR A 36 -1.69 1.65 9.11
C THR A 36 -1.52 2.80 8.12
N ILE A 37 -0.38 3.47 8.16
CA ILE A 37 -0.10 4.59 7.24
C ILE A 37 -0.11 4.09 5.80
N SER A 38 0.57 3.00 5.55
CA SER A 38 0.69 2.40 4.23
C SER A 38 -0.68 1.96 3.70
N SER A 39 -1.49 1.33 4.55
CA SER A 39 -2.81 0.84 4.17
C SER A 39 -3.76 1.98 3.83
N LEU A 40 -3.69 3.07 4.56
CA LEU A 40 -4.54 4.22 4.28
C LEU A 40 -4.25 4.77 2.88
N ARG A 41 -2.98 4.86 2.52
CA ARG A 41 -2.59 5.32 1.18
C ARG A 41 -3.08 4.39 0.10
N LEU A 42 -2.93 3.09 0.31
CA LEU A 42 -3.42 2.10 -0.64
C LEU A 42 -4.93 2.18 -0.77
N LEU A 43 -5.64 2.34 0.34
CA LEU A 43 -7.09 2.51 0.29
C LEU A 43 -7.50 3.73 -0.52
N LYS A 44 -6.74 4.82 -0.41
CA LYS A 44 -7.01 6.02 -1.21
C LYS A 44 -6.80 5.76 -2.70
N VAL A 45 -5.78 4.99 -3.05
CA VAL A 45 -5.53 4.61 -4.45
C VAL A 45 -6.72 3.80 -4.99
N ILE A 46 -7.17 2.81 -4.22
CA ILE A 46 -8.28 1.95 -4.61
C ILE A 46 -9.55 2.77 -4.76
N ALA A 47 -9.85 3.62 -3.79
CA ALA A 47 -11.05 4.46 -3.82
C ALA A 47 -11.04 5.37 -5.04
N LYS A 48 -9.89 5.93 -5.38
CA LYS A 48 -9.75 6.79 -6.55
C LYS A 48 -10.07 6.04 -7.84
N ASP A 49 -9.63 4.79 -7.93
CA ASP A 49 -9.91 3.97 -9.11
C ASP A 49 -11.40 3.72 -9.29
N TYR A 50 -12.14 3.62 -8.18
CA TYR A 50 -13.59 3.45 -8.22
C TYR A 50 -14.33 4.79 -8.20
N LYS A 51 -13.61 5.90 -8.08
CA LYS A 51 -14.17 7.27 -8.05
C LYS A 51 -15.15 7.45 -6.90
N ILE A 52 -14.79 6.93 -5.74
CA ILE A 52 -15.55 7.04 -4.50
C ILE A 52 -14.61 7.44 -3.37
N SER A 53 -15.19 7.76 -2.22
CA SER A 53 -14.39 8.04 -1.02
C SER A 53 -13.97 6.73 -0.37
N VAL A 54 -12.95 6.81 0.48
CA VAL A 54 -12.47 5.63 1.22
C VAL A 54 -13.59 5.02 2.06
N GLU A 55 -14.42 5.86 2.66
CA GLU A 55 -15.52 5.38 3.50
C GLU A 55 -16.59 4.61 2.73
N GLU A 56 -16.67 4.84 1.43
CA GLU A 56 -17.64 4.16 0.58
C GLU A 56 -17.13 2.83 0.03
N LEU A 57 -15.85 2.53 0.22
CA LEU A 57 -15.29 1.28 -0.27
C LEU A 57 -15.90 0.09 0.46
N THR A 58 -16.28 -0.92 -0.31
CA THR A 58 -16.73 -2.19 0.24
C THR A 58 -15.59 -3.20 0.19
N HIS A 59 -15.70 -4.24 1.01
CA HIS A 59 -14.67 -5.29 0.99
C HIS A 59 -14.65 -6.00 -0.36
N GLN A 60 -15.78 -6.09 -1.03
CA GLN A 60 -15.85 -6.70 -2.36
C GLN A 60 -15.07 -5.91 -3.39
N GLN A 61 -15.16 -4.58 -3.35
CA GLN A 61 -14.40 -3.72 -4.23
C GLN A 61 -12.90 -3.84 -3.96
N ILE A 62 -12.52 -3.94 -2.71
CA ILE A 62 -11.11 -4.13 -2.34
C ILE A 62 -10.60 -5.46 -2.90
N LEU A 63 -11.36 -6.54 -2.73
CA LEU A 63 -10.98 -7.84 -3.28
C LEU A 63 -10.86 -7.80 -4.79
N GLN A 64 -11.83 -7.19 -5.46
CA GLN A 64 -11.82 -7.06 -6.91
C GLN A 64 -10.61 -6.29 -7.39
N TRP A 65 -10.24 -5.23 -6.68
CA TRP A 65 -9.09 -4.42 -7.04
C TRP A 65 -7.81 -5.26 -6.98
N PHE A 66 -7.64 -6.03 -5.90
CA PHE A 66 -6.47 -6.89 -5.75
C PHE A 66 -6.43 -7.99 -6.81
N GLU A 67 -7.57 -8.57 -7.12
CA GLU A 67 -7.66 -9.60 -8.16
C GLU A 67 -7.28 -9.04 -9.52
N LYS A 68 -7.76 -7.85 -9.83
CA LYS A 68 -7.44 -7.18 -11.09
C LYS A 68 -5.96 -6.85 -11.17
N ASP A 69 -5.39 -6.30 -10.11
CA ASP A 69 -3.97 -5.96 -10.07
C ASP A 69 -3.11 -7.22 -10.20
N SER A 70 -3.51 -8.29 -9.56
CA SER A 70 -2.83 -9.59 -9.66
C SER A 70 -2.86 -10.12 -11.10
N LYS A 71 -4.00 -10.00 -11.75
CA LYS A 71 -4.15 -10.44 -13.14
C LYS A 71 -3.26 -9.64 -14.07
N ILE A 72 -3.22 -8.32 -13.89
CA ILE A 72 -2.35 -7.45 -14.68
C ILE A 72 -0.90 -7.87 -14.52
N ARG A 73 -0.49 -8.16 -13.28
CA ARG A 73 0.88 -8.55 -12.99
C ARG A 73 1.23 -9.88 -13.67
N LYS A 74 0.31 -10.83 -13.66
CA LYS A 74 0.54 -12.14 -14.27
C LYS A 74 0.58 -12.07 -15.80
N GLU A 75 -0.26 -11.23 -16.38
CA GLU A 75 -0.39 -11.18 -17.84
C GLU A 75 0.56 -10.18 -18.49
N GLN A 76 0.81 -9.06 -17.85
CA GLN A 76 1.58 -7.97 -18.43
C GLN A 76 2.89 -7.70 -17.72
N GLY A 77 3.15 -8.41 -16.65
CA GLY A 77 4.38 -8.26 -15.92
C GLY A 77 4.25 -7.33 -14.73
N LYS A 78 5.25 -7.42 -13.90
CA LYS A 78 5.32 -6.73 -12.62
C LYS A 78 5.22 -5.22 -12.75
N ASP A 79 5.81 -4.67 -13.80
CA ASP A 79 5.87 -3.21 -13.97
C ASP A 79 4.54 -2.61 -14.35
N ALA A 80 3.63 -3.41 -14.91
CA ALA A 80 2.31 -2.92 -15.30
C ALA A 80 1.34 -2.83 -14.12
N ALA A 81 1.60 -3.54 -13.03
CA ALA A 81 0.73 -3.57 -11.86
C ALA A 81 1.09 -2.46 -10.88
N ILE A 82 0.14 -2.12 -10.02
CA ILE A 82 0.37 -1.13 -8.97
C ILE A 82 1.25 -1.73 -7.87
N LEU A 83 0.94 -2.96 -7.45
CA LEU A 83 1.74 -3.65 -6.45
C LEU A 83 2.84 -4.44 -7.14
N LYS A 84 4.08 -4.20 -6.74
CA LYS A 84 5.28 -4.68 -7.44
C LYS A 84 5.94 -5.84 -6.72
N TRP A 85 5.23 -6.86 -6.41
CA TRP A 85 5.86 -8.02 -5.79
C TRP A 85 5.89 -9.25 -6.69
#